data_343e5a7426ce2567d667a1762d54b80a
#
_entry.id   343e5a7426ce2567d667a1762d54b80a
#
_cell.length_a   1.000
_cell.length_b   1.000
_cell.length_c   1.000
_cell.angle_alpha   90.00
_cell.angle_beta   90.00
_cell.angle_gamma   90.00
#
_symmetry.space_group_name_H-M   'P 1'
#
loop_
_entity.id
_entity.type
_entity.pdbx_description
1 polymer ?
#
loop_
_entity_poly.entity_id
_entity_poly.type
_entity_poly.pdbx_seq_one_letter_code
_entity_poly.pdbx_strand_id
1 'polypeptide(L)'
;MKKILVLGATGMAGHMISSYFKTLSEKYVVYDICHTVKLEENSLVLDIRDLNLLNTKIEELNPDIIINSIGILNKNAEDNPSNTIFINSYFPKYLEEQFKNTNIKLIHLSTDCVFLGDKGNYSETSITDGKDLYAKTKILGEINNNKDLTVRTSIIGPELKQNGTGLFHWFMIQNATVIGYSKVIWSGVTTLQLGKCLDIMIENDLSGLYNLTSKASINKYELLKIVSSVFDKNIQIENVGQIRNDKSLISIRKDFSLELPTYTEMISELKDWMVKNRQLYSQYFL
;
A
#
# COMPACT_ATOMS: atom_id res chain seq x y z
N MET A 1 -18.58 -11.54 -13.02
CA MET A 1 -17.34 -11.37 -12.22
C MET A 1 -16.53 -10.24 -12.83
N LYS A 2 -16.05 -9.30 -12.02
CA LYS A 2 -15.15 -8.25 -12.50
C LYS A 2 -13.73 -8.78 -12.66
N LYS A 3 -13.04 -8.34 -13.71
CA LYS A 3 -11.63 -8.67 -13.94
C LYS A 3 -10.76 -7.59 -13.31
N ILE A 4 -9.84 -7.99 -12.43
CA ILE A 4 -8.89 -7.10 -11.76
C ILE A 4 -7.48 -7.40 -12.26
N LEU A 5 -6.75 -6.36 -12.66
CA LEU A 5 -5.33 -6.43 -12.94
C LEU A 5 -4.54 -5.72 -11.85
N VAL A 6 -3.70 -6.46 -11.12
CA VAL A 6 -2.80 -5.90 -10.11
C VAL A 6 -1.42 -5.67 -10.69
N LEU A 7 -1.00 -4.42 -10.76
CA LEU A 7 0.35 -4.02 -11.19
C LEU A 7 1.26 -3.95 -9.95
N GLY A 8 2.42 -4.60 -10.03
CA GLY A 8 3.38 -4.67 -8.93
C GLY A 8 3.06 -5.75 -7.90
N ALA A 9 2.53 -6.88 -8.36
CA ALA A 9 2.02 -7.97 -7.52
C ALA A 9 3.06 -8.69 -6.64
N THR A 10 4.36 -8.37 -6.73
CA THR A 10 5.39 -8.85 -5.80
C THR A 10 5.82 -7.82 -4.76
N GLY A 11 5.26 -6.60 -4.79
CA GLY A 11 5.48 -5.57 -3.79
C GLY A 11 4.72 -5.83 -2.48
N MET A 12 5.06 -5.09 -1.41
CA MET A 12 4.44 -5.23 -0.07
C MET A 12 2.90 -5.09 -0.10
N ALA A 13 2.36 -4.11 -0.83
CA ALA A 13 0.92 -3.98 -1.01
C ALA A 13 0.38 -4.97 -2.05
N GLY A 14 1.05 -5.05 -3.20
CA GLY A 14 0.54 -5.77 -4.38
C GLY A 14 0.34 -7.26 -4.15
N HIS A 15 1.28 -7.95 -3.46
CA HIS A 15 1.12 -9.37 -3.22
C HIS A 15 -0.07 -9.67 -2.30
N MET A 16 -0.28 -8.85 -1.28
CA MET A 16 -1.40 -9.03 -0.37
C MET A 16 -2.73 -8.73 -1.05
N ILE A 17 -2.79 -7.65 -1.83
CA ILE A 17 -3.98 -7.31 -2.62
C ILE A 17 -4.32 -8.45 -3.57
N SER A 18 -3.36 -8.90 -4.39
CA SER A 18 -3.59 -9.99 -5.32
C SER A 18 -4.06 -11.26 -4.62
N SER A 19 -3.33 -11.70 -3.58
CA SER A 19 -3.68 -12.91 -2.84
C SER A 19 -5.06 -12.81 -2.16
N TYR A 20 -5.39 -11.64 -1.58
CA TYR A 20 -6.71 -11.42 -0.97
C TYR A 20 -7.83 -11.48 -2.00
N PHE A 21 -7.72 -10.73 -3.11
CA PHE A 21 -8.76 -10.74 -4.15
C PHE A 21 -8.96 -12.11 -4.79
N LYS A 22 -7.92 -12.95 -4.89
CA LYS A 22 -8.04 -14.35 -5.35
C LYS A 22 -8.89 -15.22 -4.41
N THR A 23 -8.97 -14.87 -3.11
CA THR A 23 -9.90 -15.57 -2.20
C THR A 23 -11.37 -15.25 -2.46
N LEU A 24 -11.65 -14.18 -3.20
CA LEU A 24 -13.00 -13.72 -3.57
C LEU A 24 -13.36 -14.16 -5.01
N SER A 25 -13.10 -15.42 -5.33
CA SER A 25 -13.22 -15.97 -6.69
C SER A 25 -14.63 -15.94 -7.28
N GLU A 26 -15.69 -15.84 -6.47
CA GLU A 26 -17.06 -15.59 -6.92
C GLU A 26 -17.30 -14.16 -7.40
N LYS A 27 -16.50 -13.19 -6.97
CA LYS A 27 -16.62 -11.78 -7.34
C LYS A 27 -15.67 -11.40 -8.47
N TYR A 28 -14.42 -11.93 -8.41
CA TYR A 28 -13.30 -11.43 -9.19
C TYR A 28 -12.50 -12.50 -9.91
N VAL A 29 -12.04 -12.15 -11.11
CA VAL A 29 -10.95 -12.82 -11.82
C VAL A 29 -9.73 -11.94 -11.70
N VAL A 30 -8.65 -12.44 -11.10
CA VAL A 30 -7.46 -11.63 -10.78
C VAL A 30 -6.28 -12.02 -11.67
N TYR A 31 -5.69 -11.01 -12.30
CA TYR A 31 -4.46 -11.09 -13.07
C TYR A 31 -3.36 -10.30 -12.38
N ASP A 32 -2.13 -10.78 -12.47
CA ASP A 32 -0.95 -10.18 -11.84
C ASP A 32 0.09 -9.80 -12.87
N ILE A 33 0.62 -8.58 -12.77
CA ILE A 33 1.86 -8.19 -13.43
C ILE A 33 2.95 -7.96 -12.37
N CYS A 34 4.05 -8.69 -12.56
CA CYS A 34 5.26 -8.64 -11.72
C CYS A 34 6.42 -8.10 -12.55
N HIS A 35 7.47 -7.55 -11.91
CA HIS A 35 8.62 -7.00 -12.63
C HIS A 35 9.62 -8.09 -13.05
N THR A 36 10.12 -8.89 -12.12
CA THR A 36 11.22 -9.85 -12.35
C THR A 36 10.89 -11.28 -11.94
N VAL A 37 10.11 -11.46 -10.90
CA VAL A 37 9.77 -12.77 -10.34
C VAL A 37 8.25 -12.88 -10.29
N LYS A 38 7.72 -14.03 -10.68
CA LYS A 38 6.30 -14.34 -10.58
C LYS A 38 5.86 -14.43 -9.12
N LEU A 39 4.65 -13.99 -8.82
CA LEU A 39 3.99 -14.27 -7.55
C LEU A 39 3.48 -15.71 -7.52
N GLU A 40 2.88 -16.14 -8.62
CA GLU A 40 2.35 -17.47 -8.86
C GLU A 40 2.65 -17.89 -10.32
N GLU A 41 2.40 -19.15 -10.66
CA GLU A 41 2.69 -19.70 -11.99
C GLU A 41 2.05 -18.88 -13.12
N ASN A 42 0.81 -18.45 -12.93
CA ASN A 42 0.04 -17.68 -13.93
C ASN A 42 0.32 -16.19 -13.95
N SER A 43 1.20 -15.68 -13.06
CA SER A 43 1.58 -14.26 -13.07
C SER A 43 2.35 -13.91 -14.34
N LEU A 44 2.07 -12.73 -14.91
CA LEU A 44 2.83 -12.18 -16.02
C LEU A 44 4.07 -11.45 -15.50
N VAL A 45 5.21 -11.67 -16.16
CA VAL A 45 6.44 -10.90 -15.88
C VAL A 45 6.62 -9.89 -17.00
N LEU A 46 6.63 -8.60 -16.63
CA LEU A 46 6.74 -7.50 -17.57
C LEU A 46 7.37 -6.27 -16.90
N ASP A 47 8.26 -5.61 -17.60
CA ASP A 47 8.73 -4.29 -17.21
C ASP A 47 7.74 -3.23 -17.70
N ILE A 48 7.12 -2.51 -16.77
CA ILE A 48 6.11 -1.49 -17.11
C ILE A 48 6.68 -0.30 -17.91
N ARG A 49 7.99 -0.20 -18.05
CA ARG A 49 8.64 0.78 -18.94
C ARG A 49 8.46 0.45 -20.41
N ASP A 50 8.19 -0.81 -20.74
CA ASP A 50 7.70 -1.20 -22.06
C ASP A 50 6.17 -0.96 -22.14
N LEU A 51 5.81 0.30 -22.37
CA LEU A 51 4.42 0.73 -22.42
C LEU A 51 3.63 0.06 -23.56
N ASN A 52 4.29 -0.28 -24.66
CA ASN A 52 3.63 -0.95 -25.78
C ASN A 52 3.21 -2.37 -25.39
N LEU A 53 4.15 -3.13 -24.84
CA LEU A 53 3.85 -4.49 -24.37
C LEU A 53 2.81 -4.47 -23.24
N LEU A 54 2.90 -3.51 -22.30
CA LEU A 54 1.91 -3.35 -21.26
C LEU A 54 0.51 -3.11 -21.82
N ASN A 55 0.36 -2.17 -22.78
CA ASN A 55 -0.93 -1.89 -23.39
C ASN A 55 -1.50 -3.12 -24.10
N THR A 56 -0.68 -3.81 -24.90
CA THR A 56 -1.09 -5.06 -25.56
C THR A 56 -1.62 -6.08 -24.54
N LYS A 57 -0.93 -6.25 -23.41
CA LYS A 57 -1.38 -7.16 -22.36
C LYS A 57 -2.65 -6.70 -21.67
N ILE A 58 -2.82 -5.42 -21.41
CA ILE A 58 -4.06 -4.88 -20.86
C ILE A 58 -5.23 -5.08 -21.83
N GLU A 59 -5.04 -4.86 -23.11
CA GLU A 59 -6.04 -5.11 -24.16
C GLU A 59 -6.43 -6.60 -24.23
N GLU A 60 -5.45 -7.51 -24.23
CA GLU A 60 -5.68 -8.97 -24.22
C GLU A 60 -6.48 -9.43 -22.99
N LEU A 61 -6.15 -8.93 -21.80
CA LEU A 61 -6.81 -9.26 -20.54
C LEU A 61 -8.18 -8.61 -20.41
N ASN A 62 -8.34 -7.43 -21.00
CA ASN A 62 -9.54 -6.59 -20.92
C ASN A 62 -10.07 -6.49 -19.47
N PRO A 63 -9.30 -5.90 -18.53
CA PRO A 63 -9.71 -5.79 -17.15
C PRO A 63 -10.79 -4.72 -16.97
N ASP A 64 -11.65 -4.90 -15.97
CA ASP A 64 -12.59 -3.87 -15.52
C ASP A 64 -11.89 -2.85 -14.59
N ILE A 65 -10.87 -3.33 -13.85
CA ILE A 65 -10.16 -2.55 -12.84
C ILE A 65 -8.66 -2.81 -12.94
N ILE A 66 -7.87 -1.74 -12.89
CA ILE A 66 -6.41 -1.82 -12.74
C ILE A 66 -6.05 -1.24 -11.37
N ILE A 67 -5.39 -2.04 -10.52
CA ILE A 67 -4.85 -1.59 -9.23
C ILE A 67 -3.35 -1.35 -9.39
N ASN A 68 -2.94 -0.10 -9.39
CA ASN A 68 -1.52 0.28 -9.46
C ASN A 68 -0.94 0.36 -8.04
N SER A 69 -0.23 -0.69 -7.65
CA SER A 69 0.51 -0.79 -6.38
C SER A 69 2.03 -0.58 -6.53
N ILE A 70 2.47 -0.17 -7.74
CA ILE A 70 3.89 0.05 -8.01
C ILE A 70 4.33 1.39 -7.40
N GLY A 71 5.49 1.38 -6.76
CA GLY A 71 6.13 2.59 -6.26
C GLY A 71 7.57 2.34 -5.85
N ILE A 72 8.43 3.33 -6.04
CA ILE A 72 9.80 3.35 -5.55
C ILE A 72 9.82 4.20 -4.29
N LEU A 73 10.33 3.61 -3.20
CA LEU A 73 10.21 4.13 -1.84
C LEU A 73 11.55 4.62 -1.29
N ASN A 74 11.51 5.57 -0.37
CA ASN A 74 12.62 5.95 0.51
C ASN A 74 13.95 6.20 -0.22
N LYS A 75 15.04 5.62 0.30
CA LYS A 75 16.39 5.76 -0.26
C LYS A 75 16.48 5.34 -1.74
N ASN A 76 15.77 4.28 -2.14
CA ASN A 76 15.78 3.85 -3.54
C ASN A 76 15.23 4.92 -4.49
N ALA A 77 14.39 5.83 -3.99
CA ALA A 77 13.90 6.96 -4.78
C ALA A 77 15.02 7.99 -5.06
N GLU A 78 15.84 8.28 -4.06
CA GLU A 78 16.95 9.21 -4.21
C GLU A 78 18.11 8.61 -5.03
N ASP A 79 18.33 7.30 -4.94
CA ASP A 79 19.41 6.60 -5.65
C ASP A 79 19.18 6.55 -7.19
N ASN A 80 17.93 6.60 -7.65
CA ASN A 80 17.59 6.62 -9.09
C ASN A 80 16.43 7.59 -9.40
N PRO A 81 16.69 8.90 -9.44
CA PRO A 81 15.67 9.92 -9.61
C PRO A 81 14.84 9.79 -10.89
N SER A 82 15.49 9.51 -12.02
CA SER A 82 14.79 9.40 -13.31
C SER A 82 13.77 8.26 -13.31
N ASN A 83 14.16 7.09 -12.78
CA ASN A 83 13.26 5.94 -12.67
C ASN A 83 12.15 6.20 -11.66
N THR A 84 12.46 6.92 -10.57
CA THR A 84 11.47 7.31 -9.57
C THR A 84 10.41 8.24 -10.13
N ILE A 85 10.82 9.26 -10.90
CA ILE A 85 9.88 10.15 -11.59
C ILE A 85 9.01 9.37 -12.57
N PHE A 86 9.61 8.46 -13.34
CA PHE A 86 8.86 7.62 -14.27
C PHE A 86 7.80 6.79 -13.53
N ILE A 87 8.20 6.03 -12.52
CA ILE A 87 7.36 5.06 -11.82
C ILE A 87 6.28 5.74 -10.95
N ASN A 88 6.69 6.75 -10.16
CA ASN A 88 5.80 7.34 -9.17
C ASN A 88 4.93 8.48 -9.73
N SER A 89 5.36 9.13 -10.82
CA SER A 89 4.66 10.31 -11.37
C SER A 89 4.12 10.04 -12.77
N TYR A 90 5.01 9.77 -13.74
CA TYR A 90 4.61 9.63 -15.14
C TYR A 90 3.69 8.44 -15.36
N PHE A 91 4.04 7.28 -14.83
CA PHE A 91 3.31 6.03 -15.08
C PHE A 91 1.84 6.08 -14.62
N PRO A 92 1.49 6.50 -13.38
CA PRO A 92 0.08 6.63 -13.02
C PRO A 92 -0.66 7.66 -13.88
N LYS A 93 -0.01 8.77 -14.29
CA LYS A 93 -0.61 9.75 -15.21
C LYS A 93 -0.77 9.22 -16.62
N TYR A 94 0.17 8.40 -17.08
CA TYR A 94 0.04 7.69 -18.34
C TYR A 94 -1.18 6.76 -18.34
N LEU A 95 -1.36 5.96 -17.27
CA LEU A 95 -2.54 5.08 -17.16
C LEU A 95 -3.85 5.89 -17.13
N GLU A 96 -3.89 7.00 -16.39
CA GLU A 96 -5.03 7.90 -16.35
C GLU A 96 -5.41 8.39 -17.75
N GLU A 97 -4.43 8.92 -18.52
CA GLU A 97 -4.66 9.43 -19.87
C GLU A 97 -5.03 8.32 -20.85
N GLN A 98 -4.36 7.16 -20.78
CA GLN A 98 -4.61 6.02 -21.67
C GLN A 98 -6.03 5.48 -21.53
N PHE A 99 -6.56 5.42 -20.29
CA PHE A 99 -7.85 4.80 -20.02
C PHE A 99 -8.99 5.79 -19.70
N LYS A 100 -8.77 7.11 -19.85
CA LYS A 100 -9.77 8.14 -19.51
C LYS A 100 -11.12 7.98 -20.23
N ASN A 101 -11.10 7.50 -21.48
CA ASN A 101 -12.29 7.33 -22.32
C ASN A 101 -12.75 5.85 -22.39
N THR A 102 -12.31 5.01 -21.48
CA THR A 102 -12.70 3.61 -21.38
C THR A 102 -13.48 3.36 -20.09
N ASN A 103 -14.09 2.18 -19.97
CA ASN A 103 -14.74 1.74 -18.74
C ASN A 103 -13.77 1.18 -17.70
N ILE A 104 -12.47 1.08 -18.01
CA ILE A 104 -11.45 0.59 -17.07
C ILE A 104 -11.27 1.61 -15.96
N LYS A 105 -11.52 1.18 -14.72
CA LYS A 105 -11.29 1.99 -13.51
C LYS A 105 -9.88 1.82 -13.00
N LEU A 106 -9.19 2.92 -12.74
CA LEU A 106 -7.88 2.89 -12.09
C LEU A 106 -8.02 3.07 -10.58
N ILE A 107 -7.30 2.27 -9.82
CA ILE A 107 -7.08 2.46 -8.38
C ILE A 107 -5.59 2.65 -8.17
N HIS A 108 -5.19 3.84 -7.75
CA HIS A 108 -3.79 4.18 -7.50
C HIS A 108 -3.50 4.29 -6.01
N LEU A 109 -2.48 3.57 -5.53
CA LEU A 109 -2.03 3.68 -4.15
C LEU A 109 -1.07 4.86 -3.98
N SER A 110 -1.47 5.82 -3.15
CA SER A 110 -0.63 6.94 -2.70
C SER A 110 -0.24 6.74 -1.22
N THR A 111 0.29 7.78 -0.58
CA THR A 111 0.96 7.68 0.72
C THR A 111 0.67 8.89 1.61
N ASP A 112 0.75 8.72 2.92
CA ASP A 112 0.81 9.79 3.91
C ASP A 112 2.10 10.63 3.80
N CYS A 113 3.14 10.09 3.15
CA CYS A 113 4.39 10.80 2.92
C CYS A 113 4.27 12.01 1.96
N VAL A 114 3.12 12.20 1.31
CA VAL A 114 2.82 13.45 0.59
C VAL A 114 2.79 14.67 1.52
N PHE A 115 2.74 14.42 2.84
CA PHE A 115 2.78 15.43 3.89
C PHE A 115 4.12 15.42 4.63
N LEU A 116 4.54 16.60 5.10
CA LEU A 116 5.77 16.76 5.88
C LEU A 116 5.68 16.11 7.26
N GLY A 117 4.51 16.16 7.90
CA GLY A 117 4.26 15.54 9.20
C GLY A 117 4.52 16.47 10.38
N ASP A 118 4.33 17.76 10.21
CA ASP A 118 4.43 18.78 11.27
C ASP A 118 3.09 19.03 12.00
N LYS A 119 1.95 18.75 11.36
CA LYS A 119 0.60 19.07 11.87
C LYS A 119 -0.21 17.86 12.32
N GLY A 120 -0.17 16.77 11.54
CA GLY A 120 -1.07 15.64 11.73
C GLY A 120 -2.51 15.90 11.26
N ASN A 121 -3.33 14.85 11.29
CA ASN A 121 -4.74 14.90 10.90
C ASN A 121 -4.98 15.52 9.51
N TYR A 122 -4.13 15.15 8.55
CA TYR A 122 -4.24 15.67 7.18
C TYR A 122 -5.46 15.06 6.47
N SER A 123 -6.31 15.92 5.93
CA SER A 123 -7.49 15.53 5.15
C SER A 123 -7.17 15.44 3.65
N GLU A 124 -8.16 15.00 2.85
CA GLU A 124 -8.05 14.97 1.39
C GLU A 124 -7.79 16.36 0.78
N THR A 125 -8.25 17.43 1.45
CA THR A 125 -8.08 18.82 1.00
C THR A 125 -6.86 19.52 1.58
N SER A 126 -6.09 18.85 2.45
CA SER A 126 -4.86 19.41 3.00
C SER A 126 -3.81 19.60 1.90
N ILE A 127 -3.10 20.72 1.94
CA ILE A 127 -2.01 21.03 1.01
C ILE A 127 -0.88 20.02 1.24
N THR A 128 -0.48 19.34 0.17
CA THR A 128 0.67 18.42 0.17
C THR A 128 1.96 19.23 0.20
N ASP A 129 2.86 18.92 1.14
CA ASP A 129 4.07 19.68 1.42
C ASP A 129 5.32 18.81 1.65
N GLY A 130 5.25 17.53 1.30
CA GLY A 130 6.38 16.58 1.37
C GLY A 130 7.57 17.03 0.52
N LYS A 131 8.79 16.96 1.08
CA LYS A 131 9.98 17.62 0.50
C LYS A 131 10.94 16.69 -0.22
N ASP A 132 11.02 15.43 0.19
CA ASP A 132 11.90 14.45 -0.45
C ASP A 132 11.40 14.03 -1.86
N LEU A 133 12.23 13.39 -2.62
CA LEU A 133 11.91 12.98 -3.99
C LEU A 133 10.75 12.00 -4.03
N TYR A 134 10.67 11.08 -3.06
CA TYR A 134 9.56 10.14 -2.95
C TYR A 134 8.23 10.88 -2.80
N ALA A 135 8.14 11.79 -1.83
CA ALA A 135 6.95 12.58 -1.59
C ALA A 135 6.52 13.38 -2.83
N LYS A 136 7.45 14.15 -3.40
CA LYS A 136 7.19 14.99 -4.58
C LYS A 136 6.70 14.16 -5.78
N THR A 137 7.31 13.02 -6.03
CA THR A 137 6.91 12.17 -7.14
C THR A 137 5.58 11.47 -6.91
N LYS A 138 5.26 11.09 -5.67
CA LYS A 138 3.93 10.56 -5.32
C LYS A 138 2.84 11.62 -5.44
N ILE A 139 3.10 12.85 -5.00
CA ILE A 139 2.16 13.99 -5.18
C ILE A 139 1.82 14.18 -6.66
N LEU A 140 2.82 14.21 -7.55
CA LEU A 140 2.61 14.38 -8.99
C LEU A 140 1.86 13.21 -9.63
N GLY A 141 1.98 12.01 -9.07
CA GLY A 141 1.31 10.80 -9.56
C GLY A 141 -0.15 10.64 -9.12
N GLU A 142 -0.62 11.42 -8.15
CA GLU A 142 -2.00 11.29 -7.65
C GLU A 142 -3.03 11.63 -8.73
N ILE A 143 -4.03 10.76 -8.86
CA ILE A 143 -5.16 10.88 -9.77
C ILE A 143 -6.36 11.37 -8.96
N ASN A 144 -7.00 12.44 -9.42
CA ASN A 144 -8.19 12.97 -8.76
C ASN A 144 -9.22 13.40 -9.81
N ASN A 145 -10.07 12.46 -10.19
CA ASN A 145 -11.16 12.66 -11.15
C ASN A 145 -12.41 11.88 -10.72
N ASN A 146 -13.49 11.97 -11.46
CA ASN A 146 -14.79 11.36 -11.09
C ASN A 146 -14.92 9.88 -11.48
N LYS A 147 -13.88 9.26 -12.06
CA LYS A 147 -13.87 7.87 -12.50
C LYS A 147 -12.92 7.01 -11.66
N ASP A 148 -11.70 7.46 -11.54
CA ASP A 148 -10.60 6.72 -10.94
C ASP A 148 -10.47 7.03 -9.45
N LEU A 149 -9.77 6.18 -8.71
CA LEU A 149 -9.59 6.32 -7.27
C LEU A 149 -8.11 6.41 -6.92
N THR A 150 -7.71 7.44 -6.18
CA THR A 150 -6.43 7.44 -5.46
C THR A 150 -6.67 7.20 -3.97
N VAL A 151 -5.98 6.20 -3.42
CA VAL A 151 -6.03 5.88 -1.99
C VAL A 151 -4.73 6.33 -1.34
N ARG A 152 -4.78 7.40 -0.55
CA ARG A 152 -3.69 7.77 0.35
C ARG A 152 -3.78 6.95 1.62
N THR A 153 -2.71 6.26 1.96
CA THR A 153 -2.63 5.48 3.19
C THR A 153 -1.18 5.27 3.60
N SER A 154 -0.98 4.83 4.82
CA SER A 154 0.27 4.20 5.25
C SER A 154 -0.02 2.74 5.57
N ILE A 155 0.90 1.84 5.26
CA ILE A 155 0.65 0.41 5.40
C ILE A 155 1.74 -0.28 6.22
N ILE A 156 1.33 -1.35 6.91
CA ILE A 156 2.24 -2.26 7.60
C ILE A 156 1.90 -3.70 7.24
N GLY A 157 2.92 -4.50 6.91
CA GLY A 157 2.72 -5.91 6.58
C GLY A 157 4.00 -6.59 6.12
N PRO A 158 3.92 -7.90 5.83
CA PRO A 158 5.07 -8.69 5.38
C PRO A 158 5.51 -8.30 3.98
N GLU A 159 6.75 -8.56 3.68
CA GLU A 159 7.33 -8.47 2.34
C GLU A 159 7.79 -9.84 1.89
N LEU A 160 7.70 -10.12 0.58
CA LEU A 160 8.17 -11.39 0.02
C LEU A 160 9.70 -11.43 -0.14
N LYS A 161 10.31 -10.24 -0.27
CA LYS A 161 11.76 -10.10 -0.42
C LYS A 161 12.46 -10.24 0.94
N GLN A 162 13.58 -10.95 0.96
CA GLN A 162 14.42 -11.09 2.16
C GLN A 162 15.09 -9.78 2.60
N ASN A 163 15.30 -8.84 1.68
CA ASN A 163 15.84 -7.52 1.92
C ASN A 163 14.76 -6.43 1.96
N GLY A 164 13.61 -6.75 2.52
CA GLY A 164 12.50 -5.82 2.70
C GLY A 164 12.90 -4.59 3.53
N THR A 165 12.20 -3.48 3.31
CA THR A 165 12.50 -2.18 3.96
C THR A 165 11.36 -1.65 4.82
N GLY A 166 10.21 -2.31 4.81
CA GLY A 166 9.03 -1.94 5.59
C GLY A 166 9.21 -2.16 7.09
N LEU A 167 8.47 -1.40 7.89
CA LEU A 167 8.56 -1.43 9.34
C LEU A 167 8.33 -2.83 9.93
N PHE A 168 7.37 -3.57 9.40
CA PHE A 168 7.07 -4.93 9.85
C PHE A 168 8.26 -5.85 9.60
N HIS A 169 8.78 -5.88 8.37
CA HIS A 169 9.93 -6.70 8.01
C HIS A 169 11.14 -6.35 8.87
N TRP A 170 11.48 -5.06 8.94
CA TRP A 170 12.58 -4.58 9.78
C TRP A 170 12.44 -5.06 11.22
N PHE A 171 11.25 -4.93 11.83
CA PHE A 171 11.02 -5.33 13.21
C PHE A 171 11.13 -6.85 13.41
N MET A 172 10.57 -7.63 12.49
CA MET A 172 10.53 -9.09 12.62
C MET A 172 11.92 -9.76 12.53
N ILE A 173 12.86 -9.15 11.83
CA ILE A 173 14.24 -9.69 11.71
C ILE A 173 15.17 -9.25 12.85
N GLN A 174 14.74 -8.33 13.75
CA GLN A 174 15.55 -7.89 14.87
C GLN A 174 15.64 -8.97 15.95
N ASN A 175 16.83 -9.08 16.59
CA ASN A 175 17.07 -10.00 17.71
C ASN A 175 17.67 -9.29 18.95
N ALA A 176 17.74 -7.96 18.91
CA ALA A 176 18.25 -7.12 19.97
C ALA A 176 17.23 -6.04 20.31
N THR A 177 17.48 -5.28 21.36
CA THR A 177 16.70 -4.11 21.75
C THR A 177 16.54 -3.15 20.57
N VAL A 178 15.32 -2.68 20.35
CA VAL A 178 14.98 -1.71 19.27
C VAL A 178 14.40 -0.43 19.87
N ILE A 179 14.48 0.65 19.09
CA ILE A 179 13.87 1.94 19.46
C ILE A 179 12.46 2.02 18.89
N GLY A 180 11.50 2.37 19.76
CA GLY A 180 10.15 2.75 19.40
C GLY A 180 9.91 4.24 19.66
N TYR A 181 9.47 4.97 18.63
CA TYR A 181 9.26 6.42 18.71
C TYR A 181 7.86 6.76 19.19
N SER A 182 7.73 7.33 20.43
CA SER A 182 6.42 7.68 21.00
C SER A 182 5.82 8.99 20.50
N LYS A 183 6.57 9.79 19.72
CA LYS A 183 6.06 11.02 19.09
C LYS A 183 6.07 10.96 17.55
N VAL A 184 6.27 9.77 16.98
CA VAL A 184 6.06 9.52 15.55
C VAL A 184 4.70 8.85 15.39
N ILE A 185 3.73 9.64 14.95
CA ILE A 185 2.32 9.23 14.86
C ILE A 185 2.02 8.63 13.50
N TRP A 186 1.21 7.59 13.51
CA TRP A 186 0.81 6.79 12.37
C TRP A 186 -0.70 6.48 12.43
N SER A 187 -1.36 6.40 11.28
CA SER A 187 -2.80 6.13 11.20
C SER A 187 -3.17 5.15 10.09
N GLY A 188 -2.20 4.40 9.60
CA GLY A 188 -2.39 3.47 8.48
C GLY A 188 -3.11 2.17 8.84
N VAL A 189 -3.06 1.23 7.93
CA VAL A 189 -3.71 -0.08 8.03
C VAL A 189 -2.72 -1.21 7.73
N THR A 190 -3.08 -2.47 8.06
CA THR A 190 -2.31 -3.61 7.57
C THR A 190 -2.51 -3.79 6.07
N THR A 191 -1.55 -4.44 5.39
CA THR A 191 -1.69 -4.76 3.96
C THR A 191 -2.89 -5.64 3.67
N LEU A 192 -3.28 -6.53 4.61
CA LEU A 192 -4.50 -7.32 4.50
C LEU A 192 -5.75 -6.45 4.62
N GLN A 193 -5.77 -5.52 5.58
CA GLN A 193 -6.89 -4.60 5.74
C GLN A 193 -7.03 -3.66 4.54
N LEU A 194 -5.91 -3.25 3.91
CA LEU A 194 -5.95 -2.51 2.64
C LEU A 194 -6.70 -3.31 1.56
N GLY A 195 -6.40 -4.60 1.39
CA GLY A 195 -7.11 -5.46 0.44
C GLY A 195 -8.63 -5.51 0.70
N LYS A 196 -9.02 -5.69 1.97
CA LYS A 196 -10.45 -5.68 2.39
C LYS A 196 -11.13 -4.33 2.11
N CYS A 197 -10.45 -3.24 2.38
CA CYS A 197 -10.99 -1.89 2.11
C CYS A 197 -11.14 -1.62 0.61
N LEU A 198 -10.21 -2.06 -0.21
CA LEU A 198 -10.30 -1.93 -1.67
C LEU A 198 -11.49 -2.70 -2.24
N ASP A 199 -11.82 -3.90 -1.72
CA ASP A 199 -13.03 -4.64 -2.11
C ASP A 199 -14.28 -3.80 -1.85
N ILE A 200 -14.43 -3.24 -0.65
CA ILE A 200 -15.56 -2.39 -0.29
C ILE A 200 -15.61 -1.11 -1.15
N MET A 201 -14.47 -0.48 -1.43
CA MET A 201 -14.38 0.71 -2.29
C MET A 201 -14.79 0.41 -3.73
N ILE A 202 -14.44 -0.78 -4.24
CA ILE A 202 -14.83 -1.25 -5.58
C ILE A 202 -16.33 -1.53 -5.66
N GLU A 203 -16.91 -2.15 -4.62
CA GLU A 203 -18.34 -2.41 -4.55
C GLU A 203 -19.17 -1.13 -4.53
N ASN A 204 -18.66 -0.08 -3.88
CA ASN A 204 -19.30 1.22 -3.79
C ASN A 204 -18.93 2.18 -4.95
N ASP A 205 -18.20 1.70 -5.93
CA ASP A 205 -17.72 2.49 -7.07
C ASP A 205 -17.06 3.83 -6.70
N LEU A 206 -16.30 3.83 -5.59
CA LEU A 206 -15.68 5.03 -5.04
C LEU A 206 -14.67 5.62 -6.02
N SER A 207 -14.70 6.95 -6.22
CA SER A 207 -13.78 7.68 -7.10
C SER A 207 -13.18 8.90 -6.41
N GLY A 208 -12.23 9.55 -7.08
CA GLY A 208 -11.52 10.71 -6.57
C GLY A 208 -10.40 10.36 -5.60
N LEU A 209 -10.10 11.24 -4.67
CA LEU A 209 -9.07 11.06 -3.66
C LEU A 209 -9.70 10.64 -2.33
N TYR A 210 -9.17 9.59 -1.71
CA TYR A 210 -9.61 9.07 -0.41
C TYR A 210 -8.44 8.81 0.53
N ASN A 211 -8.54 9.31 1.76
CA ASN A 211 -7.59 9.00 2.83
C ASN A 211 -8.07 7.75 3.58
N LEU A 212 -7.47 6.59 3.29
CA LEU A 212 -7.70 5.37 4.04
C LEU A 212 -6.87 5.39 5.32
N THR A 213 -7.54 5.53 6.43
CA THR A 213 -6.93 5.70 7.75
C THR A 213 -7.71 4.97 8.82
N SER A 214 -7.04 4.46 9.84
CA SER A 214 -7.66 3.91 11.04
C SER A 214 -8.45 5.01 11.79
N LYS A 215 -9.46 4.62 12.54
CA LYS A 215 -10.30 5.53 13.34
C LYS A 215 -9.50 6.32 14.38
N ALA A 216 -8.44 5.73 14.91
CA ALA A 216 -7.53 6.38 15.85
C ALA A 216 -6.09 6.28 15.34
N SER A 217 -5.31 7.33 15.52
CA SER A 217 -3.86 7.25 15.27
C SER A 217 -3.13 6.53 16.41
N ILE A 218 -1.96 5.98 16.11
CA ILE A 218 -1.08 5.31 17.06
C ILE A 218 0.35 5.80 16.89
N ASN A 219 1.16 5.83 17.93
CA ASN A 219 2.59 6.11 17.77
C ASN A 219 3.37 4.82 17.42
N LYS A 220 4.56 4.98 16.84
CA LYS A 220 5.38 3.84 16.40
C LYS A 220 5.81 2.93 17.56
N TYR A 221 6.00 3.44 18.77
CA TYR A 221 6.32 2.64 19.94
C TYR A 221 5.18 1.68 20.29
N GLU A 222 3.95 2.18 20.42
CA GLU A 222 2.79 1.34 20.72
C GLU A 222 2.46 0.37 19.58
N LEU A 223 2.62 0.80 18.32
CA LEU A 223 2.44 -0.09 17.18
C LEU A 223 3.40 -1.29 17.22
N LEU A 224 4.68 -1.05 17.52
CA LEU A 224 5.67 -2.13 17.64
C LEU A 224 5.35 -3.04 18.82
N LYS A 225 4.83 -2.52 19.94
CA LYS A 225 4.38 -3.35 21.07
C LYS A 225 3.23 -4.28 20.69
N ILE A 226 2.26 -3.79 19.93
CA ILE A 226 1.17 -4.64 19.42
C ILE A 226 1.74 -5.74 18.50
N VAL A 227 2.63 -5.40 17.56
CA VAL A 227 3.26 -6.39 16.70
C VAL A 227 4.05 -7.41 17.52
N SER A 228 4.85 -6.95 18.50
CA SER A 228 5.61 -7.81 19.41
C SER A 228 4.71 -8.80 20.14
N SER A 229 3.63 -8.30 20.74
CA SER A 229 2.67 -9.12 21.50
C SER A 229 1.95 -10.13 20.59
N VAL A 230 1.43 -9.69 19.46
CA VAL A 230 0.65 -10.57 18.54
C VAL A 230 1.54 -11.64 17.92
N PHE A 231 2.78 -11.33 17.53
CA PHE A 231 3.71 -12.27 16.91
C PHE A 231 4.61 -13.03 17.88
N ASP A 232 4.36 -12.88 19.20
CA ASP A 232 5.15 -13.52 20.25
C ASP A 232 6.66 -13.22 20.16
N LYS A 233 6.99 -12.02 19.67
CA LYS A 233 8.38 -11.58 19.48
C LYS A 233 8.91 -10.93 20.75
N ASN A 234 9.66 -11.71 21.51
CA ASN A 234 10.17 -11.30 22.83
C ASN A 234 11.46 -10.47 22.71
N ILE A 235 11.34 -9.20 22.27
CA ILE A 235 12.45 -8.25 22.26
C ILE A 235 12.08 -6.99 23.04
N GLN A 236 13.09 -6.35 23.63
CA GLN A 236 12.89 -5.07 24.32
C GLN A 236 12.69 -3.93 23.32
N ILE A 237 11.68 -3.08 23.57
CA ILE A 237 11.42 -1.89 22.79
C ILE A 237 11.61 -0.68 23.69
N GLU A 238 12.64 0.13 23.42
CA GLU A 238 12.90 1.36 24.15
C GLU A 238 12.05 2.51 23.66
N ASN A 239 11.39 3.21 24.59
CA ASN A 239 10.58 4.38 24.26
C ASN A 239 11.44 5.63 24.09
N VAL A 240 11.42 6.20 22.88
CA VAL A 240 12.16 7.44 22.56
C VAL A 240 11.19 8.51 22.06
N GLY A 241 11.19 9.67 22.74
CA GLY A 241 10.30 10.80 22.47
C GLY A 241 10.96 12.04 21.85
N GLN A 242 12.24 11.99 21.46
CA GLN A 242 12.96 13.15 20.91
C GLN A 242 12.55 13.47 19.47
N ILE A 243 12.24 12.45 18.67
CA ILE A 243 11.82 12.64 17.28
C ILE A 243 10.31 12.82 17.24
N ARG A 244 9.85 13.92 16.64
CA ARG A 244 8.44 14.20 16.42
C ARG A 244 8.13 14.22 14.92
N ASN A 245 7.13 13.47 14.51
CA ASN A 245 6.57 13.51 13.18
C ASN A 245 5.13 12.99 13.25
N ASP A 246 4.19 13.70 12.68
CA ASP A 246 2.77 13.33 12.70
C ASP A 246 2.21 13.43 11.28
N LYS A 247 2.21 12.30 10.57
CA LYS A 247 1.62 12.16 9.23
C LYS A 247 0.24 11.50 9.28
N SER A 248 -0.42 11.56 10.44
CA SER A 248 -1.76 10.98 10.57
C SER A 248 -2.73 11.61 9.56
N LEU A 249 -3.56 10.76 9.00
CA LEU A 249 -4.61 11.12 8.06
C LEU A 249 -5.97 11.11 8.75
N ILE A 250 -6.88 11.92 8.23
CA ILE A 250 -8.31 11.83 8.50
C ILE A 250 -9.06 11.84 7.16
N SER A 251 -10.21 11.21 7.07
CA SER A 251 -11.11 11.39 5.93
C SER A 251 -12.24 12.36 6.30
N ILE A 252 -12.45 13.34 5.44
CA ILE A 252 -13.57 14.30 5.55
C ILE A 252 -14.66 14.03 4.52
N ARG A 253 -14.55 12.95 3.75
CA ARG A 253 -15.57 12.55 2.77
C ARG A 253 -16.84 12.12 3.48
N LYS A 254 -17.97 12.65 3.01
CA LYS A 254 -19.31 12.36 3.57
C LYS A 254 -20.08 11.31 2.76
N ASP A 255 -19.63 11.07 1.54
CA ASP A 255 -20.23 10.13 0.60
C ASP A 255 -19.79 8.68 0.84
N PHE A 256 -18.72 8.48 1.61
CA PHE A 256 -18.17 7.18 1.92
C PHE A 256 -17.46 7.16 3.28
N SER A 257 -17.68 6.11 4.05
CA SER A 257 -16.98 5.87 5.32
C SER A 257 -16.73 4.38 5.52
N LEU A 258 -15.63 4.06 6.18
CA LEU A 258 -15.27 2.70 6.56
C LEU A 258 -15.17 2.60 8.07
N GLU A 259 -15.78 1.56 8.64
CA GLU A 259 -15.48 1.15 10.00
C GLU A 259 -14.34 0.15 9.98
N LEU A 260 -13.21 0.53 10.56
CA LEU A 260 -12.01 -0.30 10.59
C LEU A 260 -11.82 -0.94 11.95
N PRO A 261 -11.30 -2.17 12.01
CA PRO A 261 -10.90 -2.82 13.25
C PRO A 261 -9.81 -2.04 13.98
N THR A 262 -9.62 -2.34 15.25
CA THR A 262 -8.49 -1.82 16.04
C THR A 262 -7.15 -2.31 15.48
N TYR A 263 -6.05 -1.65 15.84
CA TYR A 263 -4.72 -2.09 15.42
C TYR A 263 -4.40 -3.52 15.87
N THR A 264 -4.82 -3.90 17.08
CA THR A 264 -4.63 -5.25 17.57
C THR A 264 -5.38 -6.28 16.74
N GLU A 265 -6.63 -6.01 16.38
CA GLU A 265 -7.42 -6.88 15.53
C GLU A 265 -6.81 -6.98 14.12
N MET A 266 -6.45 -5.85 13.48
CA MET A 266 -5.83 -5.85 12.16
C MET A 266 -4.51 -6.64 12.13
N ILE A 267 -3.67 -6.51 13.17
CA ILE A 267 -2.38 -7.22 13.27
C ILE A 267 -2.61 -8.71 13.56
N SER A 268 -3.62 -9.06 14.39
CA SER A 268 -3.99 -10.46 14.65
C SER A 268 -4.51 -11.16 13.39
N GLU A 269 -5.40 -10.52 12.65
CA GLU A 269 -5.88 -11.03 11.37
C GLU A 269 -4.74 -11.20 10.34
N LEU A 270 -3.78 -10.27 10.34
CA LEU A 270 -2.59 -10.38 9.50
C LEU A 270 -1.74 -11.59 9.88
N LYS A 271 -1.53 -11.87 11.18
CA LYS A 271 -0.85 -13.07 11.67
C LYS A 271 -1.57 -14.33 11.20
N ASP A 272 -2.88 -14.40 11.37
CA ASP A 272 -3.70 -15.56 10.94
C ASP A 272 -3.60 -15.79 9.43
N TRP A 273 -3.63 -14.72 8.64
CA TRP A 273 -3.40 -14.78 7.20
C TRP A 273 -2.01 -15.32 6.87
N MET A 274 -0.98 -14.81 7.53
CA MET A 274 0.41 -15.25 7.31
C MET A 274 0.61 -16.71 7.70
N VAL A 275 -0.03 -17.19 8.76
CA VAL A 275 0.02 -18.61 9.18
C VAL A 275 -0.65 -19.51 8.13
N LYS A 276 -1.82 -19.12 7.62
CA LYS A 276 -2.53 -19.86 6.55
C LYS A 276 -1.73 -19.92 5.24
N ASN A 277 -0.92 -18.88 4.97
CA ASN A 277 -0.10 -18.77 3.75
C ASN A 277 1.40 -18.89 4.06
N ARG A 278 1.77 -19.75 5.02
CA ARG A 278 3.13 -19.84 5.58
C ARG A 278 4.22 -20.02 4.53
N GLN A 279 3.92 -20.68 3.41
CA GLN A 279 4.85 -20.87 2.30
C GLN A 279 5.35 -19.54 1.69
N LEU A 280 4.52 -18.49 1.69
CA LEU A 280 4.89 -17.15 1.21
C LEU A 280 5.71 -16.36 2.25
N TYR A 281 5.58 -16.69 3.52
CA TYR A 281 6.10 -15.90 4.64
C TYR A 281 7.05 -16.70 5.53
N SER A 282 7.67 -17.76 4.99
CA SER A 282 8.57 -18.67 5.74
C SER A 282 9.68 -17.93 6.49
N GLN A 283 10.18 -16.81 5.98
CA GLN A 283 11.21 -15.99 6.60
C GLN A 283 10.81 -15.36 7.96
N TYR A 284 9.52 -15.36 8.32
CA TYR A 284 9.01 -14.81 9.58
C TYR A 284 8.63 -15.88 10.61
N PHE A 285 8.71 -17.17 10.25
CA PHE A 285 8.32 -18.31 11.08
C PHE A 285 9.51 -19.26 11.25
N LEU A 286 10.53 -18.81 11.95
CA LEU A 286 11.69 -19.63 12.32
C LEU A 286 11.40 -20.49 13.55
#